data_b2d81de1ae0f723a5cf16a3e82ae059a
#
_entry.id   b2d81de1ae0f723a5cf16a3e82ae059a
#
_cell.length_a   1.000
_cell.length_b   1.000
_cell.length_c   1.000
_cell.angle_alpha   90.00
_cell.angle_beta   90.00
_cell.angle_gamma   90.00
#
_symmetry.space_group_name_H-M   'P 1'
#
loop_
_entity.id
_entity.type
_entity.pdbx_description
1 polymer ?
#
loop_
_entity_poly.entity_id
_entity_poly.type
_entity_poly.pdbx_seq_one_letter_code
_entity_poly.pdbx_strand_id
1 'polypeptide(L)' 'MLRQTLVALQAGQSMAEHVSPGEATVYILRGRIRVVADRTSWDGRSGDLIALPRTRHRIDAVADTVALLTVAKY' A
#
# COMPACT_ATOMS: atom_id res chain seq x y z
N MET A 1 8.98 9.97 -13.71
CA MET A 1 7.78 10.68 -13.27
C MET A 1 7.35 10.20 -11.90
N LEU A 2 7.04 11.11 -11.00
CA LEU A 2 6.58 10.80 -9.65
C LEU A 2 5.09 11.07 -9.56
N ARG A 3 4.34 10.11 -9.03
CA ARG A 3 2.91 10.24 -8.79
C ARG A 3 2.60 9.90 -7.34
N GLN A 4 1.84 10.77 -6.69
CA GLN A 4 1.40 10.55 -5.31
C GLN A 4 -0.13 10.57 -5.25
N THR A 5 -0.69 9.63 -4.50
CA THR A 5 -2.14 9.50 -4.33
C THR A 5 -2.46 9.30 -2.85
N LEU A 6 -3.33 10.13 -2.34
CA LEU A 6 -3.85 9.94 -0.98
C LEU A 6 -5.01 8.96 -1.05
N VAL A 7 -4.91 7.89 -0.29
CA VAL A 7 -5.86 6.78 -0.29
C VAL A 7 -6.52 6.67 1.08
N ALA A 8 -7.83 6.57 1.10
CA ALA A 8 -8.60 6.31 2.31
C ALA A 8 -9.36 5.00 2.14
N LEU A 9 -9.17 4.08 3.09
CA LEU A 9 -9.83 2.78 3.10
C LEU A 9 -10.50 2.57 4.44
N GLN A 10 -11.71 2.03 4.42
CA GLN A 10 -12.36 1.56 5.64
C GLN A 10 -11.85 0.17 6.00
N ALA A 11 -11.92 -0.17 7.28
CA ALA A 11 -11.56 -1.51 7.74
C ALA A 11 -12.31 -2.57 6.93
N GLY A 12 -11.59 -3.57 6.45
CA GLY A 12 -12.13 -4.63 5.61
C GLY A 12 -12.10 -4.36 4.11
N GLN A 13 -11.84 -3.13 3.69
CA GLN A 13 -11.68 -2.82 2.26
C GLN A 13 -10.27 -3.15 1.80
N SER A 14 -10.13 -3.40 0.51
CA SER A 14 -8.85 -3.72 -0.11
C SER A 14 -8.65 -2.89 -1.36
N MET A 15 -7.40 -2.53 -1.63
CA MET A 15 -6.99 -2.07 -2.95
C MET A 15 -6.81 -3.30 -3.83
N ALA A 16 -7.38 -3.25 -5.04
CA ALA A 16 -7.34 -4.37 -5.96
C ALA A 16 -5.89 -4.81 -6.26
N GLU A 17 -5.74 -6.09 -6.49
CA GLU A 17 -4.46 -6.70 -6.84
C GLU A 17 -3.93 -6.13 -8.15
N HIS A 18 -2.69 -5.71 -8.14
CA HIS A 18 -2.06 -5.13 -9.33
C HIS A 18 -0.54 -5.29 -9.28
N VAL A 19 0.10 -5.01 -10.39
CA VAL A 19 1.56 -4.98 -10.52
C VAL A 19 1.98 -3.53 -10.63
N SER A 20 2.93 -3.12 -9.80
CA SER A 20 3.43 -1.75 -9.84
C SER A 20 4.18 -1.46 -11.13
N PRO A 21 3.91 -0.34 -11.82
CA PRO A 21 4.61 0.01 -13.06
C PRO A 21 6.04 0.49 -12.85
N GLY A 22 6.45 0.69 -11.62
CA GLY A 22 7.79 1.15 -11.25
C GLY A 22 8.00 0.89 -9.77
N GLU A 23 8.83 1.69 -9.14
CA GLU A 23 9.00 1.61 -7.70
C GLU A 23 7.85 2.31 -7.00
N ALA A 24 7.32 1.69 -5.98
CA ALA A 24 6.19 2.23 -5.23
C ALA A 24 6.42 2.07 -3.73
N THR A 25 5.99 3.07 -2.98
CA THR A 25 5.96 3.02 -1.52
C THR A 25 4.58 3.41 -1.03
N VAL A 26 4.23 2.94 0.15
CA VAL A 26 3.05 3.40 0.85
C VAL A 26 3.46 3.90 2.23
N TYR A 27 3.07 5.12 2.55
CA TYR A 27 3.30 5.72 3.87
C TYR A 27 1.97 5.75 4.62
N ILE A 28 1.92 5.09 5.76
CA ILE A 28 0.70 5.01 6.56
C ILE A 28 0.60 6.23 7.45
N LEU A 29 -0.31 7.13 7.12
CA LEU A 29 -0.57 8.31 7.92
C LEU A 29 -1.39 7.96 9.15
N ARG A 30 -2.36 7.06 8.99
CA ARG A 30 -3.25 6.65 10.05
C ARG A 30 -3.81 5.27 9.74
N GLY A 31 -3.90 4.42 10.74
CA GLY A 31 -4.53 3.12 10.62
C GLY A 31 -3.54 1.97 10.55
N ARG A 32 -3.97 0.91 9.89
CA ARG A 32 -3.20 -0.32 9.79
C ARG A 32 -3.57 -1.06 8.52
N ILE A 33 -2.57 -1.54 7.80
CA ILE A 33 -2.74 -2.31 6.58
C ILE A 33 -1.99 -3.62 6.63
N ARG A 34 -2.37 -4.51 5.73
CA ARG A 34 -1.61 -5.72 5.41
C ARG A 34 -1.35 -5.72 3.92
N VAL A 35 -0.08 -5.85 3.53
CA VAL A 35 0.31 -6.06 2.14
C VAL A 35 0.43 -7.55 1.92
N VAL A 36 -0.27 -8.06 0.92
CA VAL A 36 -0.29 -9.48 0.57
C VAL A 36 0.26 -9.65 -0.83
N ALA A 37 1.34 -10.41 -0.95
CA ALA A 37 1.99 -10.69 -2.22
C ALA A 37 2.33 -12.16 -2.26
N ASP A 38 1.77 -12.87 -3.24
CA ASP A 38 2.03 -14.29 -3.48
C ASP A 38 2.00 -15.13 -2.19
N ARG A 39 3.17 -15.49 -1.64
CA ARG A 39 3.28 -16.30 -0.42
C ARG A 39 3.67 -15.51 0.81
N THR A 40 3.77 -14.20 0.69
CA THR A 40 4.29 -13.35 1.75
C THR A 40 3.26 -12.29 2.09
N SER A 41 3.15 -11.99 3.38
CA SER A 41 2.37 -10.85 3.82
C SER A 41 3.11 -10.13 4.95
N TRP A 42 2.89 -8.83 5.06
CA TRP A 42 3.44 -8.05 6.16
C TRP A 42 2.52 -6.89 6.49
N ASP A 43 2.59 -6.46 7.75
CA ASP A 43 1.74 -5.41 8.28
C ASP A 43 2.46 -4.07 8.29
N GLY A 44 1.69 -2.99 8.09
CA GLY A 44 2.13 -1.63 8.27
C GLY A 44 1.14 -0.88 9.14
N ARG A 45 1.64 0.04 9.95
CA ARG A 45 0.81 0.87 10.82
C ARG A 45 1.24 2.32 10.74
N SER A 46 0.52 3.20 11.41
CA SER A 46 0.77 4.64 11.39
C SER A 46 2.26 4.96 11.58
N GLY A 47 2.80 5.74 10.67
CA GLY A 47 4.20 6.14 10.68
C GLY A 47 5.13 5.22 9.88
N ASP A 48 4.66 4.07 9.39
CA ASP A 48 5.48 3.17 8.61
C ASP A 48 5.53 3.58 7.15
N LEU A 49 6.71 3.47 6.57
CA LEU A 49 6.92 3.59 5.12
C LEU A 49 7.28 2.21 4.60
N ILE A 50 6.47 1.71 3.67
CA ILE A 50 6.61 0.36 3.15
C ILE A 50 6.94 0.42 1.66
N ALA A 51 8.04 -0.23 1.26
CA ALA A 51 8.34 -0.42 -0.15
C ALA A 51 7.48 -1.58 -0.66
N LEU A 52 6.67 -1.31 -1.68
CA LEU A 52 5.79 -2.31 -2.25
C LEU A 52 6.56 -3.23 -3.20
N PRO A 53 6.23 -4.52 -3.24
CA PRO A 53 6.89 -5.43 -4.17
C PRO A 53 6.50 -5.09 -5.61
N ARG A 54 7.38 -5.38 -6.55
CA ARG A 54 7.11 -5.21 -7.98
C ARG A 54 6.24 -6.31 -8.55
N THR A 55 6.07 -7.38 -7.79
CA THR A 55 5.19 -8.48 -8.15
C THR A 55 3.74 -8.12 -7.83
N ARG A 56 2.82 -8.94 -8.30
CA ARG A 56 1.40 -8.76 -8.03
C ARG A 56 1.13 -8.79 -6.52
N HIS A 57 0.43 -7.79 -6.03
CA HIS A 57 0.13 -7.64 -4.61
C HIS A 57 -1.20 -6.93 -4.41
N ARG A 58 -1.75 -7.05 -3.22
CA ARG A 58 -2.91 -6.26 -2.79
C ARG A 58 -2.64 -5.67 -1.42
N ILE A 59 -3.39 -4.63 -1.09
CA ILE A 59 -3.31 -3.97 0.21
C ILE A 59 -4.67 -4.08 0.87
N ASP A 60 -4.71 -4.70 2.04
CA ASP A 60 -5.93 -4.85 2.83
C ASP A 60 -5.90 -3.88 4.00
N ALA A 61 -7.00 -3.16 4.22
CA ALA A 61 -7.14 -2.31 5.39
C ALA A 61 -7.61 -3.14 6.58
N VAL A 62 -6.77 -3.23 7.60
CA VAL A 62 -7.10 -3.96 8.85
C VAL A 62 -7.92 -3.05 9.77
N ALA A 63 -7.71 -1.76 9.67
CA ALA A 63 -8.46 -0.72 10.37
C ALA A 63 -8.74 0.41 9.37
N ASP A 64 -9.54 1.39 9.75
CA ASP A 64 -9.73 2.58 8.93
C ASP A 64 -8.38 3.23 8.70
N THR A 65 -8.03 3.46 7.45
CA THR A 65 -6.66 3.82 7.06
C THR A 65 -6.65 5.02 6.14
N VAL A 66 -5.67 5.89 6.34
CA VAL A 66 -5.30 6.94 5.39
C VAL A 66 -3.82 6.75 5.08
N ALA A 67 -3.49 6.64 3.82
CA ALA A 67 -2.14 6.36 3.37
C ALA A 67 -1.78 7.18 2.14
N LEU A 68 -0.49 7.48 1.99
CA LEU A 68 0.05 8.14 0.82
C LEU A 68 0.79 7.12 -0.03
N LEU A 69 0.27 6.88 -1.22
CA LEU A 69 0.90 5.99 -2.19
C LEU A 69 1.77 6.82 -3.11
N THR A 70 3.02 6.46 -3.23
CA THR A 70 3.97 7.14 -4.11
C THR A 70 4.49 6.14 -5.14
N VAL A 71 4.41 6.50 -6.41
CA VAL A 71 4.90 5.68 -7.51
C VAL A 71 5.93 6.49 -8.29
N ALA A 72 7.11 5.94 -8.44
CA ALA A 72 8.17 6.50 -9.28
C ALA A 72 8.28 5.64 -10.54
N LYS A 73 7.95 6.23 -11.67
CA LYS A 73 8.00 5.53 -12.95
C LYS A 73 9.14 6.13 -13.79
N TYR A 74 9.99 5.27 -14.26
CA TYR A 74 11.15 5.63 -15.08
C TYR A 74 10.86 5.54 -16.56
#